data_ebb1214e18182a76a45e3104721f8cc4
#
_entry.id   ebb1214e18182a76a45e3104721f8cc4
#
_cell.length_a   1.000
_cell.length_b   1.000
_cell.length_c   1.000
_cell.angle_alpha   90.00
_cell.angle_beta   90.00
_cell.angle_gamma   90.00
#
_symmetry.space_group_name_H-M   'P 1'
#
loop_
_entity.id
_entity.type
_entity.pdbx_description
1 polymer ?
#
loop_
_entity_poly.entity_id
_entity_poly.type
_entity_poly.pdbx_seq_one_letter_code
_entity_poly.pdbx_strand_id
1 'polypeptide(L)'
;SGFNMGTLGALYDNEYKGDGLKIKEVLKGGPLYMTDPEIKAGDIIESIDGVEITKDTDWHVLLKNKGGDKIFITVKKGVGKAKGMYIEPGFTDYTQLYDRWVEQREQMVEKLSGGRIGYVHVEGMDSESFRRAYSKLLGKYRTCDAVIVDTRHNGGGWLHDDLATLLSGTGYIRFEPRGQYIGTEPYSKWTKPSCVLIGEDNYSDASGFPYVYKTLGIGKLIGAPVPGTMTAVWWETQIDPTIVFGIPQVGAIGVKEGRYLENMQVEPDIEVYNDPASVLRGEDKQLEAAVKEMLKTIEK
;
A
#
# COMPACT_ATOMS: atom_id res chain seq x y z
N SER A 1 -6.81 26.42 11.92
CA SER A 1 -5.86 26.23 10.82
C SER A 1 -4.70 25.36 11.32
N GLY A 2 -4.67 24.08 10.91
CA GLY A 2 -3.58 23.17 11.22
C GLY A 2 -2.29 23.66 10.56
N PHE A 3 -1.14 23.33 11.16
CA PHE A 3 0.15 23.61 10.55
C PHE A 3 0.32 22.73 9.29
N ASN A 4 0.64 23.37 8.16
CA ASN A 4 1.05 22.70 6.95
C ASN A 4 2.58 22.58 6.98
N MET A 5 3.10 21.37 6.93
CA MET A 5 4.53 21.10 6.80
C MET A 5 4.84 20.76 5.35
N GLY A 6 5.61 21.60 4.68
CA GLY A 6 6.07 21.28 3.33
C GLY A 6 6.98 20.06 3.31
N THR A 7 6.89 19.24 2.26
CA THR A 7 7.74 18.06 2.06
C THR A 7 8.52 18.16 0.76
N LEU A 8 9.73 17.62 0.73
CA LEU A 8 10.59 17.68 -0.45
C LEU A 8 10.54 16.41 -1.32
N GLY A 9 9.84 15.37 -0.85
CA GLY A 9 9.77 14.11 -1.59
C GLY A 9 11.09 13.34 -1.59
N ALA A 10 11.75 13.27 -0.43
CA ALA A 10 13.03 12.58 -0.30
C ALA A 10 13.19 11.89 1.06
N LEU A 11 13.97 10.81 1.08
CA LEU A 11 14.51 10.22 2.30
C LEU A 11 15.94 10.71 2.49
N TYR A 12 16.33 10.99 3.74
CA TYR A 12 17.64 11.51 4.08
C TYR A 12 18.52 10.48 4.76
N ASP A 13 19.84 10.66 4.60
CA ASP A 13 20.85 9.82 5.23
C ASP A 13 21.07 10.28 6.69
N ASN A 14 20.44 9.58 7.63
CA ASN A 14 20.53 9.88 9.07
C ASN A 14 21.93 9.62 9.67
N GLU A 15 22.78 8.88 8.97
CA GLU A 15 24.17 8.63 9.38
C GLU A 15 25.12 9.77 8.94
N TYR A 16 24.66 10.65 8.05
CA TYR A 16 25.44 11.79 7.60
C TYR A 16 25.62 12.80 8.72
N LYS A 17 26.88 13.21 8.98
CA LYS A 17 27.24 14.13 10.08
C LYS A 17 27.73 15.50 9.61
N GLY A 18 27.74 15.75 8.31
CA GLY A 18 28.09 17.06 7.73
C GLY A 18 26.91 18.04 7.72
N ASP A 19 27.18 19.25 7.26
CA ASP A 19 26.17 20.27 7.05
C ASP A 19 25.31 19.94 5.82
N GLY A 20 24.05 20.37 5.86
CA GLY A 20 23.07 20.09 4.83
C GLY A 20 22.29 18.78 5.02
N LEU A 21 21.34 18.55 4.13
CA LEU A 21 20.53 17.34 4.08
C LEU A 21 21.05 16.43 2.98
N LYS A 22 21.77 15.39 3.33
CA LYS A 22 22.24 14.40 2.34
C LYS A 22 21.07 13.48 1.95
N ILE A 23 20.77 13.47 0.67
CA ILE A 23 19.68 12.68 0.11
C ILE A 23 20.08 11.20 0.06
N LYS A 24 19.28 10.34 0.66
CA LYS A 24 19.40 8.89 0.57
C LYS A 24 18.65 8.35 -0.63
N GLU A 25 17.45 8.91 -0.88
CA GLU A 25 16.57 8.50 -1.98
C GLU A 25 15.66 9.66 -2.36
N VAL A 26 15.44 9.89 -3.65
CA VAL A 26 14.40 10.79 -4.16
C VAL A 26 13.15 9.95 -4.42
N LEU A 27 12.04 10.34 -3.82
CA LEU A 27 10.77 9.63 -3.98
C LEU A 27 10.16 9.95 -5.36
N LYS A 28 9.80 8.91 -6.10
CA LYS A 28 9.19 9.01 -7.42
C LYS A 28 7.88 9.81 -7.35
N GLY A 29 7.76 10.82 -8.21
CA GLY A 29 6.59 11.71 -8.24
C GLY A 29 6.57 12.78 -7.14
N GLY A 30 7.61 12.87 -6.30
CA GLY A 30 7.77 13.93 -5.29
C GLY A 30 8.39 15.22 -5.87
N PRO A 31 8.46 16.31 -5.07
CA PRO A 31 8.96 17.61 -5.52
C PRO A 31 10.38 17.61 -6.09
N LEU A 32 11.27 16.75 -5.59
CA LEU A 32 12.64 16.63 -6.09
C LEU A 32 12.79 15.62 -7.24
N TYR A 33 11.70 14.96 -7.65
CA TYR A 33 11.74 13.98 -8.73
C TYR A 33 11.74 14.67 -10.09
N MET A 34 12.62 14.24 -11.01
CA MET A 34 12.76 14.79 -12.37
C MET A 34 13.06 16.30 -12.41
N THR A 35 13.81 16.82 -11.45
CA THR A 35 14.30 18.21 -11.47
C THR A 35 15.37 18.42 -12.55
N ASP A 36 15.55 19.68 -13.00
CA ASP A 36 16.64 20.09 -13.89
C ASP A 36 17.47 21.20 -13.22
N PRO A 37 18.74 20.93 -12.88
CA PRO A 37 19.45 19.66 -13.02
C PRO A 37 18.93 18.56 -12.07
N GLU A 38 18.93 17.31 -12.55
CA GLU A 38 18.44 16.15 -11.79
C GLU A 38 19.08 16.05 -10.41
N ILE A 39 18.24 15.91 -9.38
CA ILE A 39 18.65 15.63 -7.99
C ILE A 39 18.56 14.12 -7.74
N LYS A 40 19.57 13.56 -7.06
CA LYS A 40 19.66 12.12 -6.80
C LYS A 40 20.28 11.78 -5.46
N ALA A 41 20.25 10.51 -5.10
CA ALA A 41 20.92 10.00 -3.91
C ALA A 41 22.40 10.43 -3.87
N GLY A 42 22.85 10.88 -2.70
CA GLY A 42 24.19 11.40 -2.44
C GLY A 42 24.33 12.93 -2.62
N ASP A 43 23.40 13.61 -3.28
CA ASP A 43 23.36 15.06 -3.35
C ASP A 43 22.99 15.64 -1.96
N ILE A 44 23.44 16.87 -1.69
CA ILE A 44 23.25 17.53 -0.38
C ILE A 44 22.51 18.85 -0.61
N ILE A 45 21.36 19.02 0.04
CA ILE A 45 20.65 20.31 0.10
C ILE A 45 21.37 21.15 1.18
N GLU A 46 22.01 22.23 0.75
CA GLU A 46 22.81 23.09 1.64
C GLU A 46 22.02 24.25 2.24
N SER A 47 20.98 24.74 1.53
CA SER A 47 20.14 25.84 2.04
C SER A 47 18.72 25.78 1.51
N ILE A 48 17.80 26.42 2.25
CA ILE A 48 16.41 26.66 1.87
C ILE A 48 16.11 28.14 2.06
N ASP A 49 15.61 28.84 1.03
CA ASP A 49 15.30 30.28 1.03
C ASP A 49 16.45 31.14 1.58
N GLY A 50 17.70 30.77 1.26
CA GLY A 50 18.90 31.46 1.69
C GLY A 50 19.36 31.15 3.12
N VAL A 51 18.64 30.33 3.85
CA VAL A 51 19.05 29.86 5.20
C VAL A 51 19.89 28.61 5.06
N GLU A 52 21.15 28.66 5.49
CA GLU A 52 22.05 27.51 5.50
C GLU A 52 21.60 26.45 6.49
N ILE A 53 21.67 25.19 6.06
CA ILE A 53 21.35 24.04 6.89
C ILE A 53 22.67 23.50 7.48
N THR A 54 22.88 23.76 8.75
CA THR A 54 23.98 23.18 9.51
C THR A 54 23.48 21.93 10.25
N LYS A 55 24.41 21.18 10.85
CA LYS A 55 24.08 20.02 11.69
C LYS A 55 23.16 20.37 12.88
N ASP A 56 23.16 21.65 13.33
CA ASP A 56 22.38 22.13 14.47
C ASP A 56 21.05 22.81 14.02
N THR A 57 20.80 22.92 12.72
CA THR A 57 19.61 23.58 12.17
C THR A 57 18.41 22.63 12.20
N ASP A 58 17.34 23.02 12.87
CA ASP A 58 16.03 22.39 12.68
C ASP A 58 15.44 22.82 11.32
N TRP A 59 15.83 22.12 10.28
CA TRP A 59 15.42 22.43 8.92
C TRP A 59 13.90 22.27 8.66
N HIS A 60 13.19 21.51 9.53
CA HIS A 60 11.74 21.38 9.41
C HIS A 60 11.03 22.72 9.55
N VAL A 61 11.58 23.62 10.40
CA VAL A 61 11.05 24.96 10.55
C VAL A 61 11.07 25.75 9.24
N LEU A 62 12.06 25.49 8.36
CA LEU A 62 12.19 26.17 7.07
C LEU A 62 11.09 25.75 6.07
N LEU A 63 10.45 24.61 6.30
CA LEU A 63 9.37 24.09 5.47
C LEU A 63 7.97 24.30 6.07
N LYS A 64 7.90 24.92 7.24
CA LYS A 64 6.64 25.23 7.90
C LYS A 64 5.78 26.17 7.03
N ASN A 65 4.57 25.75 6.73
CA ASN A 65 3.60 26.45 5.85
C ASN A 65 4.12 26.71 4.42
N LYS A 66 5.05 25.87 3.93
CA LYS A 66 5.62 25.99 2.57
C LYS A 66 5.04 25.02 1.55
N GLY A 67 4.14 24.13 1.94
CA GLY A 67 3.47 23.24 0.98
C GLY A 67 2.72 24.04 -0.08
N GLY A 68 3.02 23.78 -1.36
CA GLY A 68 2.46 24.50 -2.52
C GLY A 68 3.10 25.87 -2.84
N ASP A 69 4.01 26.36 -2.01
CA ASP A 69 4.74 27.60 -2.25
C ASP A 69 6.07 27.34 -2.96
N LYS A 70 6.47 28.22 -3.88
CA LYS A 70 7.82 28.15 -4.46
C LYS A 70 8.87 28.56 -3.41
N ILE A 71 9.83 27.67 -3.17
CA ILE A 71 11.01 27.94 -2.36
C ILE A 71 12.28 27.83 -3.20
N PHE A 72 13.34 28.47 -2.76
CA PHE A 72 14.65 28.37 -3.39
C PHE A 72 15.56 27.45 -2.57
N ILE A 73 16.10 26.40 -3.21
CA ILE A 73 17.06 25.51 -2.56
C ILE A 73 18.42 25.60 -3.26
N THR A 74 19.50 25.39 -2.52
CA THR A 74 20.83 25.15 -3.08
C THR A 74 21.22 23.69 -2.85
N VAL A 75 21.71 23.05 -3.89
CA VAL A 75 22.06 21.62 -3.88
C VAL A 75 23.47 21.45 -4.36
N LYS A 76 24.30 20.79 -3.55
CA LYS A 76 25.67 20.41 -3.87
C LYS A 76 25.71 19.00 -4.43
N LYS A 77 26.35 18.86 -5.59
CA LYS A 77 26.54 17.57 -6.28
C LYS A 77 27.99 17.13 -6.16
N GLY A 78 28.23 16.08 -5.38
CA GLY A 78 29.59 15.57 -5.18
C GLY A 78 30.56 16.64 -4.66
N VAL A 79 31.72 16.81 -5.33
CA VAL A 79 32.74 17.82 -5.00
C VAL A 79 32.54 19.16 -5.74
N GLY A 80 31.45 19.31 -6.48
CA GLY A 80 31.15 20.50 -7.25
C GLY A 80 30.65 21.68 -6.43
N LYS A 81 30.47 22.84 -7.08
CA LYS A 81 29.79 24.00 -6.47
C LYS A 81 28.30 23.72 -6.37
N ALA A 82 27.67 24.21 -5.29
CA ALA A 82 26.23 24.18 -5.13
C ALA A 82 25.53 24.93 -6.27
N LYS A 83 24.40 24.42 -6.72
CA LYS A 83 23.51 25.04 -7.72
C LYS A 83 22.17 25.34 -7.07
N GLY A 84 21.67 26.55 -7.33
CA GLY A 84 20.35 26.97 -6.87
C GLY A 84 19.25 26.57 -7.85
N MET A 85 18.09 26.25 -7.32
CA MET A 85 16.86 26.00 -8.09
C MET A 85 15.61 26.30 -7.28
N TYR A 86 14.52 26.58 -7.98
CA TYR A 86 13.21 26.68 -7.37
C TYR A 86 12.50 25.35 -7.42
N ILE A 87 11.86 24.97 -6.31
CA ILE A 87 10.98 23.80 -6.19
C ILE A 87 9.70 24.22 -5.50
N GLU A 88 8.68 23.37 -5.60
CA GLU A 88 7.40 23.53 -4.90
C GLU A 88 7.21 22.33 -3.97
N PRO A 89 7.40 22.50 -2.63
CA PRO A 89 7.19 21.43 -1.68
C PRO A 89 5.77 20.89 -1.73
N GLY A 90 5.63 19.58 -1.57
CA GLY A 90 4.33 18.94 -1.40
C GLY A 90 3.73 19.19 -0.02
N PHE A 91 2.48 18.79 0.16
CA PHE A 91 1.79 18.84 1.45
C PHE A 91 2.03 17.57 2.30
N THR A 92 2.37 16.48 1.64
CA THR A 92 2.64 15.18 2.25
C THR A 92 3.43 14.31 1.28
N ASP A 93 4.23 13.40 1.80
CA ASP A 93 4.91 12.34 1.02
C ASP A 93 4.15 11.00 1.08
N TYR A 94 2.92 10.99 1.63
CA TYR A 94 2.16 9.75 1.85
C TYR A 94 2.01 8.92 0.56
N THR A 95 1.54 9.54 -0.52
CA THR A 95 1.33 8.84 -1.80
C THR A 95 2.62 8.24 -2.34
N GLN A 96 3.71 9.00 -2.32
CA GLN A 96 5.02 8.55 -2.82
C GLN A 96 5.59 7.40 -1.96
N LEU A 97 5.44 7.49 -0.64
CA LEU A 97 5.87 6.44 0.28
C LEU A 97 5.02 5.18 0.13
N TYR A 98 3.70 5.35 -0.05
CA TYR A 98 2.77 4.26 -0.30
C TYR A 98 3.11 3.55 -1.62
N ASP A 99 3.23 4.29 -2.72
CA ASP A 99 3.56 3.72 -4.03
C ASP A 99 4.91 2.97 -3.99
N ARG A 100 5.91 3.55 -3.32
CA ARG A 100 7.21 2.92 -3.08
C ARG A 100 7.07 1.61 -2.30
N TRP A 101 6.25 1.60 -1.25
CA TRP A 101 5.98 0.42 -0.43
C TRP A 101 5.32 -0.69 -1.24
N VAL A 102 4.32 -0.37 -2.07
CA VAL A 102 3.65 -1.31 -2.97
C VAL A 102 4.61 -1.85 -4.02
N GLU A 103 5.38 -0.96 -4.68
CA GLU A 103 6.35 -1.35 -5.73
C GLU A 103 7.41 -2.33 -5.19
N GLN A 104 7.93 -2.09 -4.00
CA GLN A 104 8.88 -3.00 -3.35
C GLN A 104 8.30 -4.40 -3.12
N ARG A 105 7.03 -4.50 -2.75
CA ARG A 105 6.35 -5.78 -2.54
C ARG A 105 6.03 -6.48 -3.85
N GLU A 106 5.63 -5.74 -4.87
CA GLU A 106 5.49 -6.29 -6.22
C GLU A 106 6.80 -6.91 -6.71
N GLN A 107 7.92 -6.19 -6.57
CA GLN A 107 9.26 -6.68 -6.95
C GLN A 107 9.69 -7.89 -6.12
N MET A 108 9.37 -7.91 -4.82
CA MET A 108 9.65 -9.06 -3.95
C MET A 108 8.88 -10.30 -4.40
N VAL A 109 7.58 -10.18 -4.68
CA VAL A 109 6.76 -11.29 -5.18
C VAL A 109 7.25 -11.78 -6.54
N GLU A 110 7.54 -10.87 -7.46
CA GLU A 110 8.07 -11.20 -8.78
C GLU A 110 9.39 -11.99 -8.67
N LYS A 111 10.32 -11.49 -7.85
CA LYS A 111 11.62 -12.14 -7.62
C LYS A 111 11.47 -13.53 -6.99
N LEU A 112 10.67 -13.66 -5.93
CA LEU A 112 10.51 -14.92 -5.19
C LEU A 112 9.73 -15.97 -5.98
N SER A 113 8.83 -15.57 -6.86
CA SER A 113 7.98 -16.47 -7.65
C SER A 113 8.50 -16.71 -9.08
N GLY A 114 9.57 -16.04 -9.50
CA GLY A 114 10.01 -16.03 -10.89
C GLY A 114 8.96 -15.45 -11.86
N GLY A 115 8.16 -14.50 -11.39
CA GLY A 115 7.10 -13.86 -12.18
C GLY A 115 5.80 -14.66 -12.32
N ARG A 116 5.70 -15.81 -11.65
CA ARG A 116 4.51 -16.69 -11.72
C ARG A 116 3.33 -16.21 -10.89
N ILE A 117 3.57 -15.35 -9.89
CA ILE A 117 2.55 -14.84 -8.96
C ILE A 117 2.45 -13.33 -9.10
N GLY A 118 1.23 -12.81 -9.24
CA GLY A 118 0.93 -11.39 -9.20
C GLY A 118 0.71 -10.89 -7.76
N TYR A 119 0.83 -9.57 -7.57
CA TYR A 119 0.59 -8.92 -6.29
C TYR A 119 -0.26 -7.67 -6.45
N VAL A 120 -1.29 -7.55 -5.62
CA VAL A 120 -2.17 -6.38 -5.57
C VAL A 120 -2.36 -5.96 -4.12
N HIS A 121 -2.09 -4.70 -3.81
CA HIS A 121 -2.49 -4.10 -2.54
C HIS A 121 -3.81 -3.37 -2.69
N VAL A 122 -4.72 -3.58 -1.76
CA VAL A 122 -6.02 -2.91 -1.64
C VAL A 122 -5.92 -1.91 -0.48
N GLU A 123 -5.62 -0.66 -0.82
CA GLU A 123 -5.34 0.41 0.15
C GLU A 123 -6.57 0.78 1.00
N GLY A 124 -7.73 0.87 0.37
CA GLY A 124 -9.02 1.14 1.00
C GLY A 124 -10.12 0.28 0.38
N MET A 125 -11.23 0.11 1.08
CA MET A 125 -12.40 -0.57 0.53
C MET A 125 -13.27 0.42 -0.26
N ASP A 126 -12.72 0.90 -1.38
CA ASP A 126 -13.32 1.94 -2.24
C ASP A 126 -13.22 1.63 -3.74
N SER A 127 -13.91 2.42 -4.55
CA SER A 127 -13.96 2.24 -6.01
C SER A 127 -12.62 2.47 -6.70
N GLU A 128 -11.73 3.28 -6.15
CA GLU A 128 -10.41 3.51 -6.71
C GLU A 128 -9.51 2.30 -6.52
N SER A 129 -9.47 1.77 -5.30
CA SER A 129 -8.76 0.52 -4.97
C SER A 129 -9.31 -0.65 -5.80
N PHE A 130 -10.64 -0.74 -5.99
CA PHE A 130 -11.23 -1.76 -6.86
C PHE A 130 -10.74 -1.65 -8.30
N ARG A 131 -10.75 -0.44 -8.90
CA ARG A 131 -10.27 -0.24 -10.27
C ARG A 131 -8.80 -0.62 -10.43
N ARG A 132 -7.95 -0.26 -9.45
CA ARG A 132 -6.54 -0.67 -9.42
C ARG A 132 -6.40 -2.19 -9.37
N ALA A 133 -7.12 -2.85 -8.46
CA ALA A 133 -7.10 -4.30 -8.32
C ALA A 133 -7.60 -5.00 -9.60
N TYR A 134 -8.75 -4.60 -10.12
CA TYR A 134 -9.33 -5.13 -11.35
C TYR A 134 -8.37 -5.01 -12.54
N SER A 135 -7.79 -3.82 -12.75
CA SER A 135 -6.85 -3.57 -13.85
C SER A 135 -5.57 -4.40 -13.73
N LYS A 136 -5.04 -4.55 -12.51
CA LYS A 136 -3.84 -5.37 -12.29
C LYS A 136 -4.13 -6.86 -12.47
N LEU A 137 -5.21 -7.38 -11.87
CA LEU A 137 -5.58 -8.80 -11.95
C LEU A 137 -5.89 -9.23 -13.39
N LEU A 138 -6.76 -8.52 -14.07
CA LEU A 138 -7.22 -8.90 -15.41
C LEU A 138 -6.36 -8.33 -16.55
N GLY A 139 -5.44 -7.41 -16.24
CA GLY A 139 -4.46 -6.86 -17.16
C GLY A 139 -3.05 -7.39 -16.91
N LYS A 140 -2.27 -6.68 -16.07
CA LYS A 140 -0.85 -6.96 -15.81
C LYS A 140 -0.58 -8.41 -15.41
N TYR A 141 -1.42 -9.00 -14.55
CA TYR A 141 -1.23 -10.34 -14.00
C TYR A 141 -2.06 -11.44 -14.67
N ARG A 142 -2.74 -11.12 -15.79
CA ARG A 142 -3.59 -12.09 -16.50
C ARG A 142 -2.86 -13.40 -16.84
N THR A 143 -1.57 -13.34 -17.12
CA THR A 143 -0.74 -14.51 -17.47
C THR A 143 -0.11 -15.19 -16.27
N CYS A 144 -0.16 -14.60 -15.08
CA CYS A 144 0.33 -15.24 -13.85
C CYS A 144 -0.53 -16.47 -13.49
N ASP A 145 0.08 -17.42 -12.78
CA ASP A 145 -0.57 -18.66 -12.36
C ASP A 145 -1.43 -18.47 -11.10
N ALA A 146 -1.07 -17.50 -10.27
CA ALA A 146 -1.79 -17.14 -9.03
C ALA A 146 -1.62 -15.64 -8.71
N VAL A 147 -2.36 -15.18 -7.69
CA VAL A 147 -2.27 -13.79 -7.21
C VAL A 147 -2.31 -13.74 -5.68
N ILE A 148 -1.57 -12.80 -5.11
CA ILE A 148 -1.66 -12.39 -3.71
C ILE A 148 -2.42 -11.07 -3.66
N VAL A 149 -3.51 -11.02 -2.89
CA VAL A 149 -4.27 -9.80 -2.59
C VAL A 149 -3.93 -9.37 -1.18
N ASP A 150 -3.26 -8.26 -1.04
CA ASP A 150 -2.81 -7.73 0.25
C ASP A 150 -3.78 -6.67 0.75
N THR A 151 -4.41 -6.91 1.89
CA THR A 151 -5.35 -5.97 2.52
C THR A 151 -4.81 -5.41 3.84
N ARG A 152 -3.56 -5.67 4.17
CA ARG A 152 -2.93 -5.10 5.37
C ARG A 152 -2.96 -3.57 5.32
N HIS A 153 -3.13 -2.93 6.45
CA HIS A 153 -3.20 -1.48 6.63
C HIS A 153 -4.43 -0.82 5.99
N ASN A 154 -5.47 -1.59 5.71
CA ASN A 154 -6.71 -1.09 5.12
C ASN A 154 -7.72 -0.70 6.22
N GLY A 155 -8.12 0.56 6.22
CA GLY A 155 -9.04 1.15 7.21
C GLY A 155 -10.54 0.89 6.94
N GLY A 156 -10.89 0.14 5.90
CA GLY A 156 -12.28 -0.18 5.57
C GLY A 156 -12.90 0.66 4.45
N GLY A 157 -14.19 0.64 4.40
CA GLY A 157 -15.03 1.25 3.36
C GLY A 157 -16.24 0.37 3.05
N TRP A 158 -16.47 0.04 1.77
CA TRP A 158 -17.53 -0.87 1.32
C TRP A 158 -17.17 -1.50 -0.03
N LEU A 159 -16.44 -2.62 -0.03
CA LEU A 159 -15.91 -3.26 -1.23
C LEU A 159 -15.85 -4.79 -1.14
N HIS A 160 -16.16 -5.40 0.00
CA HIS A 160 -15.97 -6.83 0.24
C HIS A 160 -16.69 -7.71 -0.78
N ASP A 161 -17.91 -7.36 -1.18
CA ASP A 161 -18.73 -8.13 -2.13
C ASP A 161 -18.12 -8.07 -3.54
N ASP A 162 -17.73 -6.90 -4.01
CA ASP A 162 -17.12 -6.72 -5.34
C ASP A 162 -15.78 -7.48 -5.44
N LEU A 163 -14.93 -7.42 -4.40
CA LEU A 163 -13.67 -8.16 -4.35
C LEU A 163 -13.90 -9.68 -4.32
N ALA A 164 -14.83 -10.14 -3.49
CA ALA A 164 -15.18 -11.56 -3.45
C ALA A 164 -15.74 -12.05 -4.79
N THR A 165 -16.58 -11.24 -5.42
CA THR A 165 -17.13 -11.53 -6.75
C THR A 165 -16.04 -11.58 -7.82
N LEU A 166 -15.09 -10.65 -7.80
CA LEU A 166 -13.94 -10.62 -8.71
C LEU A 166 -13.05 -11.86 -8.56
N LEU A 167 -12.81 -12.31 -7.34
CA LEU A 167 -11.88 -13.39 -7.03
C LEU A 167 -12.49 -14.79 -7.07
N SER A 168 -13.83 -14.92 -7.13
CA SER A 168 -14.56 -16.19 -7.13
C SER A 168 -14.90 -16.71 -8.53
N GLY A 169 -14.12 -16.36 -9.52
CA GLY A 169 -14.37 -16.81 -10.89
C GLY A 169 -14.12 -18.32 -11.07
N THR A 170 -15.03 -18.98 -11.81
CA THR A 170 -14.84 -20.37 -12.25
C THR A 170 -14.80 -20.40 -13.76
N GLY A 171 -13.73 -20.93 -14.34
CA GLY A 171 -13.59 -21.07 -15.79
C GLY A 171 -14.63 -22.05 -16.35
N TYR A 172 -15.33 -21.65 -17.42
CA TYR A 172 -16.36 -22.49 -18.06
C TYR A 172 -16.18 -22.65 -19.58
N ILE A 173 -15.44 -21.77 -20.25
CA ILE A 173 -15.11 -21.88 -21.69
C ILE A 173 -13.63 -21.53 -21.88
N ARG A 174 -12.94 -22.34 -22.66
CA ARG A 174 -11.56 -22.14 -23.08
C ARG A 174 -11.50 -21.95 -24.59
N PHE A 175 -10.82 -20.91 -25.04
CA PHE A 175 -10.67 -20.60 -26.45
C PHE A 175 -9.30 -21.03 -26.96
N GLU A 176 -9.30 -21.89 -27.99
CA GLU A 176 -8.08 -22.45 -28.57
C GLU A 176 -8.17 -22.51 -30.12
N PRO A 177 -8.19 -21.35 -30.81
CA PRO A 177 -8.16 -21.35 -32.25
C PRO A 177 -6.89 -22.04 -32.77
N ARG A 178 -7.08 -23.06 -33.61
CA ARG A 178 -5.99 -23.85 -34.19
C ARG A 178 -5.02 -24.44 -33.15
N GLY A 179 -5.52 -24.80 -31.96
CA GLY A 179 -4.72 -25.35 -30.87
C GLY A 179 -3.90 -24.34 -30.07
N GLN A 180 -4.04 -23.06 -30.34
CA GLN A 180 -3.39 -21.99 -29.59
C GLN A 180 -4.33 -21.44 -28.53
N TYR A 181 -3.98 -21.59 -27.26
CA TYR A 181 -4.74 -21.01 -26.16
C TYR A 181 -4.69 -19.50 -26.19
N ILE A 182 -5.87 -18.84 -26.15
CA ILE A 182 -6.00 -17.39 -26.14
C ILE A 182 -6.77 -16.83 -24.94
N GLY A 183 -7.42 -17.67 -24.14
CA GLY A 183 -8.11 -17.23 -22.94
C GLY A 183 -9.16 -18.21 -22.42
N THR A 184 -9.60 -17.96 -21.20
CA THR A 184 -10.69 -18.68 -20.52
C THR A 184 -11.70 -17.68 -20.01
N GLU A 185 -13.00 -17.92 -20.23
CA GLU A 185 -14.09 -17.15 -19.63
C GLU A 185 -14.44 -17.67 -18.23
N PRO A 186 -14.87 -16.74 -17.34
CA PRO A 186 -15.23 -15.34 -17.56
C PRO A 186 -14.00 -14.40 -17.62
N TYR A 187 -14.00 -13.44 -18.55
CA TYR A 187 -12.92 -12.43 -18.64
C TYR A 187 -13.01 -11.34 -17.57
N SER A 188 -14.16 -11.22 -16.90
CA SER A 188 -14.42 -10.21 -15.87
C SER A 188 -14.11 -10.68 -14.44
N LYS A 189 -13.60 -11.91 -14.27
CA LYS A 189 -13.28 -12.50 -12.97
C LYS A 189 -11.92 -13.17 -13.00
N TRP A 190 -11.28 -13.20 -11.85
CA TRP A 190 -10.09 -14.01 -11.64
C TRP A 190 -10.47 -15.47 -11.43
N THR A 191 -9.93 -16.37 -12.25
CA THR A 191 -10.31 -17.80 -12.28
C THR A 191 -9.20 -18.74 -11.80
N LYS A 192 -8.11 -18.20 -11.31
CA LYS A 192 -6.92 -18.95 -10.86
C LYS A 192 -6.77 -18.84 -9.34
N PRO A 193 -5.87 -19.62 -8.72
CA PRO A 193 -5.63 -19.53 -7.28
C PRO A 193 -5.33 -18.10 -6.81
N SER A 194 -5.80 -17.78 -5.60
CA SER A 194 -5.47 -16.55 -4.89
C SER A 194 -5.32 -16.83 -3.39
N CYS A 195 -4.63 -15.96 -2.69
CA CYS A 195 -4.67 -15.85 -1.23
C CYS A 195 -4.76 -14.38 -0.82
N VAL A 196 -5.21 -14.15 0.40
CA VAL A 196 -5.31 -12.80 0.97
C VAL A 196 -4.33 -12.65 2.13
N LEU A 197 -3.51 -11.58 2.08
CA LEU A 197 -2.73 -11.14 3.22
C LEU A 197 -3.59 -10.25 4.11
N ILE A 198 -3.59 -10.56 5.41
CA ILE A 198 -4.37 -9.89 6.45
C ILE A 198 -3.49 -9.47 7.63
N GLY A 199 -3.89 -8.43 8.32
CA GLY A 199 -3.15 -7.86 9.46
C GLY A 199 -4.07 -7.39 10.59
N GLU A 200 -3.47 -7.16 11.75
CA GLU A 200 -4.16 -6.77 12.98
C GLU A 200 -4.87 -5.41 12.88
N ASP A 201 -4.46 -4.60 11.93
CA ASP A 201 -4.97 -3.25 11.69
C ASP A 201 -6.01 -3.17 10.56
N ASN A 202 -6.40 -4.32 9.99
CA ASN A 202 -7.56 -4.36 9.10
C ASN A 202 -8.82 -3.93 9.87
N TYR A 203 -9.49 -2.88 9.40
CA TYR A 203 -10.63 -2.30 10.10
C TYR A 203 -11.90 -2.26 9.25
N SER A 204 -13.07 -2.34 9.89
CA SER A 204 -14.39 -2.21 9.25
C SER A 204 -14.55 -3.21 8.09
N ASP A 205 -14.84 -2.76 6.88
CA ASP A 205 -15.00 -3.63 5.70
C ASP A 205 -13.74 -4.44 5.34
N ALA A 206 -12.55 -3.94 5.70
CA ALA A 206 -11.31 -4.70 5.58
C ALA A 206 -11.20 -5.84 6.60
N SER A 207 -12.00 -5.82 7.67
CA SER A 207 -12.24 -6.97 8.56
C SER A 207 -13.30 -7.91 7.98
N GLY A 208 -14.29 -7.38 7.28
CA GLY A 208 -15.36 -8.15 6.65
C GLY A 208 -14.95 -8.94 5.43
N PHE A 209 -14.10 -8.39 4.58
CA PHE A 209 -13.65 -9.07 3.37
C PHE A 209 -12.94 -10.42 3.66
N PRO A 210 -12.00 -10.54 4.60
CA PRO A 210 -11.41 -11.82 4.99
C PRO A 210 -12.46 -12.84 5.45
N TYR A 211 -13.46 -12.43 6.21
CA TYR A 211 -14.57 -13.29 6.61
C TYR A 211 -15.33 -13.84 5.40
N VAL A 212 -15.71 -12.96 4.46
CA VAL A 212 -16.43 -13.36 3.24
C VAL A 212 -15.57 -14.28 2.38
N TYR A 213 -14.31 -13.94 2.15
CA TYR A 213 -13.35 -14.72 1.36
C TYR A 213 -13.20 -16.15 1.89
N LYS A 214 -13.03 -16.30 3.21
CA LYS A 214 -12.95 -17.59 3.91
C LYS A 214 -14.28 -18.36 3.86
N THR A 215 -15.40 -17.66 4.11
CA THR A 215 -16.74 -18.26 4.14
C THR A 215 -17.12 -18.85 2.78
N LEU A 216 -16.75 -18.19 1.68
CA LEU A 216 -16.96 -18.66 0.31
C LEU A 216 -15.94 -19.71 -0.14
N GLY A 217 -14.88 -19.95 0.63
CA GLY A 217 -13.82 -20.90 0.28
C GLY A 217 -13.02 -20.51 -0.95
N ILE A 218 -12.83 -19.21 -1.20
CA ILE A 218 -12.14 -18.72 -2.41
C ILE A 218 -10.66 -19.09 -2.37
N GLY A 219 -10.01 -18.99 -1.19
CA GLY A 219 -8.61 -19.32 -0.97
C GLY A 219 -8.23 -19.18 0.50
N LYS A 220 -6.94 -19.10 0.77
CA LYS A 220 -6.40 -19.01 2.13
C LYS A 220 -6.16 -17.58 2.59
N LEU A 221 -6.36 -17.34 3.88
CA LEU A 221 -5.95 -16.15 4.59
C LEU A 221 -4.57 -16.38 5.22
N ILE A 222 -3.65 -15.44 5.05
CA ILE A 222 -2.27 -15.53 5.54
C ILE A 222 -1.93 -14.23 6.27
N GLY A 223 -1.32 -14.31 7.43
CA GLY A 223 -0.89 -13.15 8.20
C GLY A 223 -1.32 -13.21 9.66
N ALA A 224 -1.73 -12.09 10.22
CA ALA A 224 -2.19 -12.00 11.59
C ALA A 224 -3.72 -11.99 11.68
N PRO A 225 -4.30 -12.43 12.80
CA PRO A 225 -5.75 -12.37 13.02
C PRO A 225 -6.31 -10.96 12.87
N VAL A 226 -7.47 -10.85 12.24
CA VAL A 226 -8.15 -9.57 12.00
C VAL A 226 -9.20 -9.34 13.08
N PRO A 227 -9.24 -8.15 13.71
CA PRO A 227 -10.29 -7.83 14.67
C PRO A 227 -11.67 -7.83 14.00
N GLY A 228 -12.67 -8.31 14.69
CA GLY A 228 -14.04 -8.36 14.16
C GLY A 228 -14.73 -7.00 14.28
N THR A 229 -14.55 -6.11 13.35
CA THR A 229 -15.11 -4.74 13.33
C THR A 229 -16.03 -4.55 12.14
N MET A 230 -17.22 -5.19 12.15
CA MET A 230 -18.13 -5.24 10.99
C MET A 230 -19.38 -4.36 11.12
N THR A 231 -19.53 -3.62 12.21
CA THR A 231 -20.68 -2.73 12.37
C THR A 231 -20.47 -1.42 11.62
N ALA A 232 -21.35 -1.10 10.69
CA ALA A 232 -21.35 0.20 10.04
C ALA A 232 -21.81 1.31 11.02
N VAL A 233 -21.13 2.45 10.97
CA VAL A 233 -21.37 3.57 11.87
C VAL A 233 -21.76 4.83 11.12
N TRP A 234 -22.59 5.67 11.77
CA TRP A 234 -22.81 7.05 11.38
C TRP A 234 -21.89 7.95 12.19
N TRP A 235 -21.14 8.81 11.49
CA TRP A 235 -20.20 9.72 12.12
C TRP A 235 -20.84 11.05 12.39
N GLU A 236 -20.92 11.45 13.68
CA GLU A 236 -21.53 12.67 14.13
C GLU A 236 -20.48 13.62 14.66
N THR A 237 -20.35 14.79 14.01
CA THR A 237 -19.45 15.85 14.49
C THR A 237 -20.12 16.60 15.64
N GLN A 238 -19.40 16.73 16.75
CA GLN A 238 -19.90 17.38 17.95
C GLN A 238 -19.84 18.92 17.85
N ILE A 239 -20.35 19.63 18.87
CA ILE A 239 -20.27 21.10 18.97
C ILE A 239 -18.80 21.57 18.86
N ASP A 240 -17.89 20.88 19.51
CA ASP A 240 -16.46 20.98 19.20
C ASP A 240 -16.15 20.16 17.94
N PRO A 241 -15.84 20.82 16.80
CA PRO A 241 -15.65 20.13 15.52
C PRO A 241 -14.40 19.24 15.48
N THR A 242 -13.56 19.27 16.50
CA THR A 242 -12.43 18.34 16.63
C THR A 242 -12.84 16.98 17.19
N ILE A 243 -14.06 16.86 17.71
CA ILE A 243 -14.62 15.64 18.29
C ILE A 243 -15.65 15.06 17.34
N VAL A 244 -15.42 13.80 16.93
CA VAL A 244 -16.34 13.04 16.09
C VAL A 244 -16.73 11.77 16.84
N PHE A 245 -18.01 11.45 16.86
CA PHE A 245 -18.55 10.27 17.53
C PHE A 245 -19.18 9.31 16.51
N GLY A 246 -18.82 8.04 16.57
CA GLY A 246 -19.37 6.99 15.73
C GLY A 246 -20.57 6.32 16.38
N ILE A 247 -21.76 6.42 15.76
CA ILE A 247 -22.99 5.80 16.23
C ILE A 247 -23.22 4.50 15.44
N PRO A 248 -23.21 3.31 16.09
CA PRO A 248 -23.50 2.05 15.41
C PRO A 248 -24.89 2.07 14.76
N GLN A 249 -24.96 1.74 13.45
CA GLN A 249 -26.21 1.78 12.69
C GLN A 249 -26.62 0.40 12.16
N VAL A 250 -25.69 -0.30 11.51
CA VAL A 250 -25.98 -1.56 10.82
C VAL A 250 -24.97 -2.61 11.23
N GLY A 251 -25.44 -3.62 11.96
CA GLY A 251 -24.66 -4.81 12.29
C GLY A 251 -24.81 -5.88 11.21
N ALA A 252 -23.70 -6.54 10.87
CA ALA A 252 -23.69 -7.69 9.98
C ALA A 252 -23.84 -8.98 10.78
N ILE A 253 -24.71 -9.90 10.32
CA ILE A 253 -24.90 -11.22 10.94
C ILE A 253 -24.34 -12.28 9.98
N GLY A 254 -23.43 -13.12 10.47
CA GLY A 254 -22.92 -14.25 9.72
C GLY A 254 -24.02 -15.30 9.52
N VAL A 255 -24.27 -15.68 8.25
CA VAL A 255 -25.34 -16.63 7.90
C VAL A 255 -25.09 -18.02 8.51
N LYS A 256 -23.81 -18.44 8.56
CA LYS A 256 -23.42 -19.73 9.17
C LYS A 256 -23.47 -19.69 10.70
N GLU A 257 -22.98 -18.60 11.29
CA GLU A 257 -22.85 -18.44 12.74
C GLU A 257 -24.17 -18.05 13.42
N GLY A 258 -25.09 -17.41 12.68
CA GLY A 258 -26.36 -16.88 13.20
C GLY A 258 -26.21 -15.77 14.25
N ARG A 259 -25.04 -15.08 14.29
CA ARG A 259 -24.73 -14.02 15.24
C ARG A 259 -24.01 -12.86 14.57
N TYR A 260 -23.96 -11.71 15.24
CA TYR A 260 -23.21 -10.56 14.78
C TYR A 260 -21.72 -10.89 14.59
N LEU A 261 -21.15 -10.37 13.50
CA LEU A 261 -19.72 -10.49 13.19
C LEU A 261 -18.85 -9.51 13.98
N GLU A 262 -19.48 -8.52 14.60
CA GLU A 262 -18.80 -7.61 15.53
C GLU A 262 -18.19 -8.38 16.69
N ASN A 263 -16.94 -8.08 17.02
CA ASN A 263 -16.12 -8.79 18.01
C ASN A 263 -15.88 -10.29 17.68
N MET A 264 -16.04 -10.66 16.39
CA MET A 264 -15.65 -11.98 15.90
C MET A 264 -14.33 -11.87 15.16
N GLN A 265 -13.24 -12.19 15.83
CA GLN A 265 -11.92 -12.24 15.20
C GLN A 265 -11.90 -13.25 14.03
N VAL A 266 -11.26 -12.86 12.93
CA VAL A 266 -11.07 -13.72 11.75
C VAL A 266 -9.65 -14.26 11.78
N GLU A 267 -9.54 -15.57 11.99
CA GLU A 267 -8.25 -16.26 12.07
C GLU A 267 -7.70 -16.56 10.68
N PRO A 268 -6.40 -16.31 10.44
CA PRO A 268 -5.74 -16.74 9.22
C PRO A 268 -5.65 -18.28 9.15
N ASP A 269 -5.53 -18.81 7.95
CA ASP A 269 -5.23 -20.24 7.73
C ASP A 269 -3.73 -20.53 7.93
N ILE A 270 -2.90 -19.50 7.75
CA ILE A 270 -1.46 -19.54 8.04
C ILE A 270 -1.11 -18.30 8.83
N GLU A 271 -0.85 -18.49 10.13
CA GLU A 271 -0.52 -17.41 11.05
C GLU A 271 0.97 -17.05 10.92
N VAL A 272 1.26 -15.80 10.58
CA VAL A 272 2.61 -15.25 10.45
C VAL A 272 2.61 -13.79 10.85
N TYR A 273 3.59 -13.39 11.65
CA TYR A 273 3.80 -12.01 12.07
C TYR A 273 5.09 -11.43 11.48
N ASN A 274 5.05 -10.15 11.15
CA ASN A 274 6.24 -9.36 10.86
C ASN A 274 6.76 -8.76 12.18
N ASP A 275 7.97 -9.12 12.59
CA ASP A 275 8.62 -8.47 13.72
C ASP A 275 9.37 -7.20 13.30
N PRO A 276 9.50 -6.20 14.19
CA PRO A 276 10.13 -4.92 13.86
C PRO A 276 11.56 -5.05 13.32
N ALA A 277 12.34 -6.00 13.84
CA ALA A 277 13.73 -6.19 13.40
C ALA A 277 13.80 -6.70 11.96
N SER A 278 12.91 -7.62 11.57
CA SER A 278 12.79 -8.12 10.19
C SER A 278 12.35 -7.00 9.24
N VAL A 279 11.35 -6.21 9.64
CA VAL A 279 10.86 -5.08 8.83
C VAL A 279 11.97 -4.04 8.59
N LEU A 280 12.77 -3.73 9.61
CA LEU A 280 13.91 -2.81 9.50
C LEU A 280 15.00 -3.33 8.54
N ARG A 281 15.13 -4.65 8.37
CA ARG A 281 16.01 -5.26 7.36
C ARG A 281 15.40 -5.34 5.98
N GLY A 282 14.14 -4.90 5.81
CA GLY A 282 13.41 -4.97 4.54
C GLY A 282 12.81 -6.35 4.24
N GLU A 283 12.70 -7.22 5.25
CA GLU A 283 12.04 -8.52 5.16
C GLU A 283 10.53 -8.37 5.36
N ASP A 284 9.75 -9.21 4.68
CA ASP A 284 8.29 -9.31 4.86
C ASP A 284 7.90 -10.79 4.96
N LYS A 285 7.95 -11.32 6.18
CA LYS A 285 7.69 -12.74 6.45
C LYS A 285 6.28 -13.19 6.06
N GLN A 286 5.31 -12.29 6.20
CA GLN A 286 3.93 -12.56 5.78
C GLN A 286 3.85 -12.71 4.26
N LEU A 287 4.49 -11.81 3.52
CA LEU A 287 4.53 -11.86 2.06
C LEU A 287 5.30 -13.11 1.55
N GLU A 288 6.43 -13.42 2.18
CA GLU A 288 7.21 -14.63 1.87
C GLU A 288 6.38 -15.91 2.10
N ALA A 289 5.63 -15.98 3.19
CA ALA A 289 4.73 -17.10 3.47
C ALA A 289 3.62 -17.21 2.42
N ALA A 290 3.06 -16.09 1.97
CA ALA A 290 2.05 -16.06 0.92
C ALA A 290 2.61 -16.54 -0.42
N VAL A 291 3.79 -16.10 -0.83
CA VAL A 291 4.46 -16.59 -2.04
C VAL A 291 4.71 -18.09 -1.96
N LYS A 292 5.25 -18.57 -0.85
CA LYS A 292 5.51 -20.01 -0.64
C LYS A 292 4.23 -20.84 -0.74
N GLU A 293 3.12 -20.40 -0.13
CA GLU A 293 1.85 -21.11 -0.21
C GLU A 293 1.27 -21.11 -1.62
N MET A 294 1.36 -20.00 -2.34
CA MET A 294 0.87 -19.91 -3.71
C MET A 294 1.70 -20.79 -4.66
N LEU A 295 3.03 -20.80 -4.54
CA LEU A 295 3.88 -21.70 -5.32
C LEU A 295 3.50 -23.18 -5.09
N LYS A 296 3.33 -23.59 -3.83
CA LYS A 296 2.85 -24.92 -3.47
C LYS A 296 1.47 -25.25 -4.05
N THR A 297 0.60 -24.26 -4.18
CA THR A 297 -0.76 -24.44 -4.69
C THR A 297 -0.77 -24.65 -6.20
N ILE A 298 0.07 -23.95 -6.95
CA ILE A 298 0.14 -24.06 -8.42
C ILE A 298 1.03 -25.19 -8.93
N GLU A 299 1.78 -25.87 -8.05
CA GLU A 299 2.60 -27.06 -8.38
C GLU A 299 1.84 -28.39 -8.19
N LYS A 300 0.63 -28.34 -7.63
CA LYS A 300 -0.28 -29.49 -7.49
C LYS A 300 -1.13 -29.69 -8.73
#